data_6f16cc59e11e95f768467ae1af83c21e
#
_entry.id   6f16cc59e11e95f768467ae1af83c21e
#
_cell.length_a   1.000
_cell.length_b   1.000
_cell.length_c   1.000
_cell.angle_alpha   90.00
_cell.angle_beta   90.00
_cell.angle_gamma   90.00
#
_symmetry.space_group_name_H-M   'P 1'
#
loop_
_entity.id
_entity.type
_entity.pdbx_description
1 polymer ?
#
loop_
_entity_poly.entity_id
_entity_poly.type
_entity_poly.pdbx_seq_one_letter_code
_entity_poly.pdbx_strand_id
1 'polypeptide(L)'
;MKEDVKDIIDRVQVLREIEGISAEELAAELGFNLDDYKAWESGEKEFSVGALVEIASRFKVDLSELITGSTPKLRTFCLTRAGEAPEVSRRPMYAYWNLAYNFHRKKAEPFIVEATGETENKPISLNTHPGQEFNYVLEGRLFISIGGHEMELGPGDCVYYDSQEPHGMKALGGKAARFLAVVL
;
A
#
# COMPACT_ATOMS: atom_id res chain seq x y z
N MET A 1 -19.35 0.40 1.52
CA MET A 1 -18.06 -0.24 1.77
C MET A 1 -18.06 -1.55 1.00
N LYS A 2 -17.05 -1.85 0.19
CA LYS A 2 -16.97 -3.14 -0.50
C LYS A 2 -16.71 -4.24 0.53
N GLU A 3 -17.22 -5.44 0.30
CA GLU A 3 -17.09 -6.60 1.20
C GLU A 3 -15.63 -6.88 1.54
N ASP A 4 -14.74 -6.81 0.54
CA ASP A 4 -13.29 -7.02 0.69
C ASP A 4 -12.59 -6.04 1.67
N VAL A 5 -13.00 -4.76 1.71
CA VAL A 5 -12.40 -3.76 2.62
C VAL A 5 -12.82 -4.02 4.05
N LYS A 6 -14.08 -4.41 4.26
CA LYS A 6 -14.60 -4.78 5.57
C LYS A 6 -13.84 -5.97 6.15
N ASP A 7 -13.59 -6.98 5.32
CA ASP A 7 -12.87 -8.18 5.72
C ASP A 7 -11.43 -7.88 6.19
N ILE A 8 -10.75 -6.92 5.56
CA ILE A 8 -9.41 -6.47 5.99
C ILE A 8 -9.49 -5.78 7.35
N ILE A 9 -10.46 -4.89 7.53
CA ILE A 9 -10.69 -4.18 8.81
C ILE A 9 -10.93 -5.20 9.92
N ASP A 10 -11.86 -6.14 9.71
CA ASP A 10 -12.23 -7.16 10.70
C ASP A 10 -10.99 -8.00 11.09
N ARG A 11 -10.12 -8.36 10.12
CA ARG A 11 -8.88 -9.11 10.40
C ARG A 11 -7.89 -8.31 11.23
N VAL A 12 -7.70 -7.03 10.92
CA VAL A 12 -6.81 -6.15 11.70
C VAL A 12 -7.33 -6.02 13.13
N GLN A 13 -8.63 -5.79 13.32
CA GLN A 13 -9.25 -5.68 14.63
C GLN A 13 -9.09 -6.99 15.43
N VAL A 14 -9.35 -8.14 14.81
CA VAL A 14 -9.19 -9.46 15.46
C VAL A 14 -7.74 -9.68 15.90
N LEU A 15 -6.74 -9.34 15.09
CA LEU A 15 -5.33 -9.47 15.48
C LEU A 15 -5.00 -8.60 16.70
N ARG A 16 -5.49 -7.38 16.71
CA ARG A 16 -5.30 -6.44 17.83
C ARG A 16 -5.98 -6.97 19.09
N GLU A 17 -7.21 -7.44 18.99
CA GLU A 17 -8.00 -7.98 20.12
C GLU A 17 -7.38 -9.26 20.70
N ILE A 18 -6.83 -10.15 19.87
CA ILE A 18 -6.13 -11.36 20.31
C ILE A 18 -4.93 -11.00 21.20
N GLU A 19 -4.20 -9.93 20.90
CA GLU A 19 -3.08 -9.44 21.71
C GLU A 19 -3.52 -8.56 22.89
N GLY A 20 -4.81 -8.23 22.98
CA GLY A 20 -5.39 -7.43 24.08
C GLY A 20 -4.97 -5.97 24.09
N ILE A 21 -4.55 -5.42 22.93
CA ILE A 21 -4.13 -4.03 22.80
C ILE A 21 -5.24 -3.15 22.23
N SER A 22 -5.31 -1.90 22.70
CA SER A 22 -6.28 -0.92 22.22
C SER A 22 -5.86 -0.32 20.86
N ALA A 23 -6.80 0.34 20.18
CA ALA A 23 -6.51 1.08 18.96
C ALA A 23 -5.48 2.21 19.21
N GLU A 24 -5.57 2.86 20.37
CA GLU A 24 -4.64 3.90 20.82
C GLU A 24 -3.22 3.36 20.97
N GLU A 25 -3.08 2.19 21.59
CA GLU A 25 -1.78 1.55 21.83
C GLU A 25 -1.15 1.13 20.51
N LEU A 26 -1.90 0.48 19.62
CA LEU A 26 -1.36 0.06 18.32
C LEU A 26 -0.99 1.26 17.44
N ALA A 27 -1.82 2.30 17.39
CA ALA A 27 -1.50 3.52 16.65
C ALA A 27 -0.22 4.18 17.19
N ALA A 28 -0.07 4.28 18.52
CA ALA A 28 1.13 4.84 19.14
C ALA A 28 2.37 3.99 18.87
N GLU A 29 2.26 2.66 18.96
CA GLU A 29 3.37 1.72 18.74
C GLU A 29 3.89 1.80 17.29
N LEU A 30 2.99 1.95 16.31
CA LEU A 30 3.33 2.03 14.88
C LEU A 30 3.56 3.48 14.38
N GLY A 31 3.47 4.47 15.28
CA GLY A 31 3.64 5.88 14.90
C GLY A 31 2.54 6.44 14.01
N PHE A 32 1.37 5.82 13.99
CA PHE A 32 0.23 6.31 13.23
C PHE A 32 -0.48 7.45 13.96
N ASN A 33 -1.04 8.38 13.18
CA ASN A 33 -1.99 9.33 13.74
C ASN A 33 -3.23 8.58 14.26
N LEU A 34 -3.64 8.85 15.50
CA LEU A 34 -4.74 8.13 16.15
C LEU A 34 -6.08 8.32 15.43
N ASP A 35 -6.36 9.54 14.97
CA ASP A 35 -7.62 9.83 14.28
C ASP A 35 -7.68 9.12 12.92
N ASP A 36 -6.55 9.06 12.20
CA ASP A 36 -6.44 8.30 10.97
C ASP A 36 -6.61 6.79 11.22
N TYR A 37 -5.97 6.26 12.28
CA TYR A 37 -6.10 4.85 12.61
C TYR A 37 -7.56 4.48 12.96
N LYS A 38 -8.24 5.30 13.78
CA LYS A 38 -9.66 5.12 14.09
C LYS A 38 -10.54 5.21 12.86
N ALA A 39 -10.25 6.15 11.94
CA ALA A 39 -10.97 6.28 10.69
C ALA A 39 -10.77 5.04 9.77
N TRP A 40 -9.61 4.38 9.83
CA TRP A 40 -9.40 3.10 9.14
C TRP A 40 -10.21 1.97 9.76
N GLU A 41 -10.16 1.78 11.08
CA GLU A 41 -10.94 0.72 11.75
C GLU A 41 -12.45 0.95 11.68
N SER A 42 -12.91 2.20 11.58
CA SER A 42 -14.35 2.51 11.39
C SER A 42 -14.81 2.34 9.92
N GLY A 43 -13.87 2.25 8.99
CA GLY A 43 -14.15 2.19 7.55
C GLY A 43 -14.49 3.55 6.91
N GLU A 44 -14.29 4.66 7.64
CA GLU A 44 -14.40 6.01 7.09
C GLU A 44 -13.28 6.32 6.11
N LYS A 45 -12.09 5.73 6.35
CA LYS A 45 -10.94 5.76 5.45
C LYS A 45 -10.46 4.34 5.20
N GLU A 46 -9.84 4.11 4.04
CA GLU A 46 -9.18 2.84 3.75
C GLU A 46 -7.75 2.85 4.32
N PHE A 47 -7.28 1.69 4.78
CA PHE A 47 -5.87 1.50 5.14
C PHE A 47 -4.97 1.82 3.94
N SER A 48 -3.86 2.50 4.18
CA SER A 48 -2.81 2.58 3.17
C SER A 48 -2.09 1.24 3.06
N VAL A 49 -1.51 0.95 1.89
CA VAL A 49 -0.67 -0.25 1.72
C VAL A 49 0.48 -0.22 2.72
N GLY A 50 1.12 0.95 2.92
CA GLY A 50 2.15 1.14 3.93
C GLY A 50 1.67 0.78 5.34
N ALA A 51 0.50 1.27 5.75
CA ALA A 51 -0.07 0.93 7.06
C ALA A 51 -0.32 -0.59 7.21
N LEU A 52 -0.83 -1.25 6.16
CA LEU A 52 -1.04 -2.70 6.19
C LEU A 52 0.27 -3.49 6.28
N VAL A 53 1.35 -3.03 5.63
CA VAL A 53 2.69 -3.64 5.73
C VAL A 53 3.21 -3.54 7.17
N GLU A 54 3.10 -2.36 7.81
CA GLU A 54 3.47 -2.14 9.21
C GLU A 54 2.69 -3.05 10.16
N ILE A 55 1.36 -3.08 10.00
CA ILE A 55 0.47 -3.91 10.81
C ILE A 55 0.82 -5.38 10.64
N ALA A 56 1.01 -5.85 9.39
CA ALA A 56 1.41 -7.22 9.10
C ALA A 56 2.75 -7.58 9.76
N SER A 57 3.73 -6.67 9.67
CA SER A 57 5.05 -6.83 10.31
C SER A 57 4.94 -6.92 11.84
N ARG A 58 4.15 -6.03 12.46
CA ARG A 58 3.94 -5.97 13.91
C ARG A 58 3.33 -7.27 14.44
N PHE A 59 2.29 -7.77 13.77
CA PHE A 59 1.62 -9.01 14.15
C PHE A 59 2.30 -10.27 13.62
N LYS A 60 3.42 -10.14 12.88
CA LYS A 60 4.18 -11.25 12.28
C LYS A 60 3.33 -12.15 11.37
N VAL A 61 2.35 -11.56 10.71
CA VAL A 61 1.54 -12.19 9.67
C VAL A 61 2.00 -11.74 8.29
N ASP A 62 1.67 -12.50 7.26
CA ASP A 62 1.94 -12.06 5.88
C ASP A 62 0.89 -11.03 5.45
N LEU A 63 1.30 -9.99 4.71
CA LEU A 63 0.37 -8.99 4.15
C LEU A 63 -0.74 -9.67 3.34
N SER A 64 -0.42 -10.75 2.61
CA SER A 64 -1.42 -11.52 1.88
C SER A 64 -2.47 -12.14 2.79
N GLU A 65 -2.10 -12.52 4.01
CA GLU A 65 -3.03 -13.05 5.01
C GLU A 65 -4.00 -11.99 5.50
N LEU A 66 -3.53 -10.76 5.73
CA LEU A 66 -4.42 -9.63 6.03
C LEU A 66 -5.41 -9.34 4.90
N ILE A 67 -4.94 -9.40 3.65
CA ILE A 67 -5.73 -9.03 2.48
C ILE A 67 -6.73 -10.12 2.10
N THR A 68 -6.25 -11.37 2.01
CA THR A 68 -7.04 -12.49 1.45
C THR A 68 -7.64 -13.41 2.50
N GLY A 69 -7.23 -13.28 3.76
CA GLY A 69 -7.58 -14.22 4.83
C GLY A 69 -6.94 -15.61 4.68
N SER A 70 -5.99 -15.75 3.76
CA SER A 70 -5.34 -17.03 3.45
C SER A 70 -3.86 -16.99 3.77
N THR A 71 -3.35 -17.99 4.46
CA THR A 71 -1.92 -18.12 4.71
C THR A 71 -1.19 -18.44 3.41
N PRO A 72 -0.13 -17.69 3.03
CA PRO A 72 0.66 -17.99 1.84
C PRO A 72 1.26 -19.38 1.88
N LYS A 73 1.13 -20.12 0.79
CA LYS A 73 1.55 -21.55 0.73
C LYS A 73 2.88 -21.76 0.02
N LEU A 74 3.32 -20.80 -0.81
CA LEU A 74 4.48 -20.94 -1.69
C LEU A 74 5.73 -20.39 -1.03
N ARG A 75 6.81 -21.17 -1.01
CA ARG A 75 8.08 -20.80 -0.35
C ARG A 75 9.25 -20.66 -1.31
N THR A 76 9.16 -21.26 -2.49
CA THR A 76 10.25 -21.27 -3.48
C THR A 76 10.03 -20.26 -4.57
N PHE A 77 8.84 -20.19 -5.12
CA PHE A 77 8.43 -19.20 -6.11
C PHE A 77 6.93 -18.96 -6.03
N CYS A 78 6.50 -17.81 -6.52
CA CYS A 78 5.09 -17.48 -6.71
C CYS A 78 4.93 -17.00 -8.15
N LEU A 79 3.97 -17.57 -8.87
CA LEU A 79 3.60 -17.13 -10.21
C LEU A 79 2.22 -16.48 -10.13
N THR A 80 2.15 -15.20 -10.47
CA THR A 80 0.90 -14.46 -10.64
C THR A 80 0.75 -14.17 -12.13
N ARG A 81 -0.30 -14.70 -12.75
CA ARG A 81 -0.59 -14.44 -14.16
C ARG A 81 -1.13 -13.04 -14.37
N ALA A 82 -0.98 -12.50 -15.59
CA ALA A 82 -1.53 -11.20 -15.94
C ALA A 82 -3.05 -11.15 -15.65
N GLY A 83 -3.47 -10.13 -14.91
CA GLY A 83 -4.87 -9.94 -14.51
C GLY A 83 -5.34 -10.77 -13.29
N GLU A 84 -4.49 -11.63 -12.70
CA GLU A 84 -4.86 -12.48 -11.57
C GLU A 84 -4.36 -11.95 -10.21
N ALA A 85 -3.60 -10.86 -10.20
CA ALA A 85 -3.16 -10.23 -8.96
C ALA A 85 -4.38 -9.67 -8.20
N PRO A 86 -4.54 -9.99 -6.90
CA PRO A 86 -5.64 -9.44 -6.11
C PRO A 86 -5.46 -7.92 -5.95
N GLU A 87 -6.57 -7.19 -6.10
CA GLU A 87 -6.64 -5.77 -5.80
C GLU A 87 -6.67 -5.58 -4.28
N VAL A 88 -5.61 -4.97 -3.72
CA VAL A 88 -5.42 -4.80 -2.27
C VAL A 88 -6.19 -3.60 -1.75
N SER A 89 -6.19 -2.51 -2.53
CA SER A 89 -6.82 -1.25 -2.14
C SER A 89 -7.20 -0.50 -3.40
N ARG A 90 -8.40 0.06 -3.40
CA ARG A 90 -8.85 0.99 -4.40
C ARG A 90 -9.26 2.29 -3.73
N ARG A 91 -8.36 3.25 -3.75
CA ARG A 91 -8.66 4.61 -3.35
C ARG A 91 -9.21 5.41 -4.54
N PRO A 92 -9.89 6.54 -4.31
CA PRO A 92 -10.28 7.42 -5.42
C PRO A 92 -9.12 7.85 -6.33
N MET A 93 -7.89 7.77 -5.81
CA MET A 93 -6.67 8.21 -6.49
C MET A 93 -5.76 7.07 -6.96
N TYR A 94 -5.87 5.87 -6.35
CA TYR A 94 -4.96 4.74 -6.62
C TYR A 94 -5.68 3.41 -6.54
N ALA A 95 -5.26 2.48 -7.40
CA ALA A 95 -5.54 1.07 -7.27
C ALA A 95 -4.22 0.29 -7.18
N TYR A 96 -4.18 -0.74 -6.34
CA TYR A 96 -2.99 -1.53 -6.04
C TYR A 96 -3.30 -3.01 -6.26
N TRP A 97 -2.43 -3.71 -6.98
CA TRP A 97 -2.49 -5.17 -7.18
C TRP A 97 -1.22 -5.81 -6.66
N ASN A 98 -1.34 -6.74 -5.69
CA ASN A 98 -0.20 -7.43 -5.11
C ASN A 98 0.27 -8.56 -6.03
N LEU A 99 1.51 -8.45 -6.54
CA LEU A 99 2.06 -9.41 -7.50
C LEU A 99 2.62 -10.69 -6.85
N ALA A 100 2.84 -10.68 -5.55
CA ALA A 100 3.39 -11.83 -4.82
C ALA A 100 2.52 -12.23 -3.62
N TYR A 101 1.20 -12.06 -3.73
CA TYR A 101 0.25 -12.27 -2.64
C TYR A 101 0.32 -13.66 -1.99
N ASN A 102 0.77 -14.68 -2.72
CA ASN A 102 0.82 -16.07 -2.26
C ASN A 102 2.25 -16.55 -1.95
N PHE A 103 3.22 -15.63 -1.73
CA PHE A 103 4.58 -15.99 -1.34
C PHE A 103 4.80 -15.78 0.16
N HIS A 104 5.35 -16.79 0.84
CA HIS A 104 5.55 -16.80 2.29
C HIS A 104 6.82 -16.03 2.70
N ARG A 105 6.73 -15.18 3.73
CA ARG A 105 7.85 -14.41 4.31
C ARG A 105 8.61 -13.59 3.26
N LYS A 106 7.88 -12.77 2.53
CA LYS A 106 8.46 -11.83 1.58
C LYS A 106 9.40 -10.83 2.29
N LYS A 107 10.47 -10.46 1.61
CA LYS A 107 11.35 -9.35 2.00
C LYS A 107 11.04 -8.06 1.24
N ALA A 108 10.20 -8.17 0.24
CA ALA A 108 9.74 -7.07 -0.57
C ALA A 108 8.31 -7.33 -1.03
N GLU A 109 7.50 -6.29 -1.07
CA GLU A 109 6.11 -6.33 -1.53
C GLU A 109 6.01 -5.67 -2.91
N PRO A 110 5.96 -6.43 -4.00
CA PRO A 110 5.79 -5.88 -5.33
C PRO A 110 4.31 -5.65 -5.66
N PHE A 111 4.00 -4.45 -6.16
CA PHE A 111 2.67 -4.05 -6.59
C PHE A 111 2.69 -3.50 -8.01
N ILE A 112 1.63 -3.72 -8.76
CA ILE A 112 1.24 -2.77 -9.80
C ILE A 112 0.38 -1.71 -9.13
N VAL A 113 0.71 -0.45 -9.39
CA VAL A 113 -0.06 0.71 -8.91
C VAL A 113 -0.57 1.47 -10.11
N GLU A 114 -1.83 1.86 -10.08
CA GLU A 114 -2.43 2.77 -11.04
C GLU A 114 -2.88 4.05 -10.34
N ALA A 115 -2.26 5.17 -10.69
CA ALA A 115 -2.71 6.49 -10.32
C ALA A 115 -3.74 6.97 -11.34
N THR A 116 -4.93 7.38 -10.90
CA THR A 116 -5.99 7.81 -11.82
C THR A 116 -5.72 9.20 -12.37
N GLY A 117 -6.12 9.46 -13.62
CA GLY A 117 -5.96 10.76 -14.27
C GLY A 117 -6.73 11.92 -13.62
N GLU A 118 -7.70 11.61 -12.75
CA GLU A 118 -8.47 12.62 -12.01
C GLU A 118 -7.67 13.33 -10.91
N THR A 119 -6.44 12.88 -10.66
CA THR A 119 -5.60 13.37 -9.56
C THR A 119 -4.77 14.59 -9.93
N GLU A 120 -4.66 14.94 -11.22
CA GLU A 120 -3.75 15.99 -11.70
C GLU A 120 -3.96 17.33 -10.99
N ASN A 121 -5.20 17.73 -10.80
CA ASN A 121 -5.56 19.03 -10.18
C ASN A 121 -5.82 18.93 -8.66
N LYS A 122 -5.60 17.75 -8.05
CA LYS A 122 -5.77 17.57 -6.61
C LYS A 122 -4.43 17.78 -5.90
N PRO A 123 -4.45 18.27 -4.65
CA PRO A 123 -3.24 18.30 -3.84
C PRO A 123 -2.73 16.87 -3.65
N ILE A 124 -1.40 16.73 -3.66
CA ILE A 124 -0.75 15.45 -3.43
C ILE A 124 -0.92 15.06 -1.96
N SER A 125 -1.31 13.80 -1.73
CA SER A 125 -1.34 13.24 -0.38
C SER A 125 0.01 12.62 -0.09
N LEU A 126 0.70 13.11 0.95
CA LEU A 126 1.98 12.57 1.38
C LEU A 126 1.75 11.48 2.43
N ASN A 127 2.53 10.41 2.34
CA ASN A 127 2.57 9.31 3.29
C ASN A 127 4.02 9.08 3.70
N THR A 128 4.20 8.36 4.80
CA THR A 128 5.50 7.83 5.25
C THR A 128 5.30 6.40 5.74
N HIS A 129 6.31 5.57 5.58
CA HIS A 129 6.40 4.25 6.20
C HIS A 129 7.87 3.83 6.34
N PRO A 130 8.22 2.92 7.25
CA PRO A 130 9.57 2.39 7.33
C PRO A 130 9.99 1.64 6.08
N GLY A 131 11.31 1.54 5.89
CA GLY A 131 11.92 0.81 4.80
C GLY A 131 12.22 1.68 3.60
N GLN A 132 12.25 1.06 2.45
CA GLN A 132 12.61 1.70 1.19
C GLN A 132 11.60 1.33 0.12
N GLU A 133 11.51 2.15 -0.91
CA GLU A 133 10.61 1.88 -2.02
C GLU A 133 11.32 2.12 -3.36
N PHE A 134 11.04 1.24 -4.32
CA PHE A 134 11.45 1.35 -5.71
C PHE A 134 10.25 1.46 -6.59
N ASN A 135 10.19 2.50 -7.43
CA ASN A 135 9.14 2.71 -8.41
C ASN A 135 9.70 2.72 -9.82
N TYR A 136 9.06 2.00 -10.75
CA TYR A 136 9.38 1.95 -12.16
C TYR A 136 8.13 2.22 -12.99
N VAL A 137 8.13 3.29 -13.79
CA VAL A 137 6.98 3.68 -14.58
C VAL A 137 6.82 2.78 -15.79
N LEU A 138 5.63 2.20 -15.94
CA LEU A 138 5.26 1.31 -17.05
C LEU A 138 4.51 2.08 -18.14
N GLU A 139 3.53 2.91 -17.73
CA GLU A 139 2.65 3.63 -18.64
C GLU A 139 2.26 5.00 -18.06
N GLY A 140 1.99 5.97 -18.92
CA GLY A 140 1.55 7.30 -18.52
C GLY A 140 2.69 8.19 -18.01
N ARG A 141 2.34 9.30 -17.36
CA ARG A 141 3.28 10.24 -16.72
C ARG A 141 2.94 10.34 -15.25
N LEU A 142 3.96 10.21 -14.43
CA LEU A 142 3.85 10.23 -12.97
C LEU A 142 4.57 11.45 -12.42
N PHE A 143 3.88 12.26 -11.61
CA PHE A 143 4.50 13.24 -10.73
C PHE A 143 4.73 12.57 -9.39
N ILE A 144 5.93 12.71 -8.83
CA ILE A 144 6.29 12.21 -7.50
C ILE A 144 6.98 13.31 -6.70
N SER A 145 6.61 13.42 -5.43
CA SER A 145 7.29 14.26 -4.44
C SER A 145 7.86 13.38 -3.33
N ILE A 146 9.14 13.55 -2.99
CA ILE A 146 9.86 12.78 -1.96
C ILE A 146 10.71 13.76 -1.17
N GLY A 147 10.48 13.90 0.14
CA GLY A 147 11.23 14.80 1.01
C GLY A 147 11.25 16.24 0.51
N GLY A 148 10.20 16.68 -0.18
CA GLY A 148 10.11 18.00 -0.79
C GLY A 148 10.77 18.14 -2.18
N HIS A 149 11.42 17.09 -2.71
CA HIS A 149 11.93 17.05 -4.08
C HIS A 149 10.83 16.56 -5.03
N GLU A 150 10.56 17.33 -6.06
CA GLU A 150 9.51 17.06 -7.05
C GLU A 150 10.13 16.62 -8.38
N MET A 151 9.56 15.54 -8.96
CA MET A 151 10.03 14.96 -10.21
C MET A 151 8.85 14.54 -11.07
N GLU A 152 9.04 14.61 -12.39
CA GLU A 152 8.15 13.99 -13.37
C GLU A 152 8.85 12.79 -13.99
N LEU A 153 8.18 11.65 -14.00
CA LEU A 153 8.67 10.39 -14.53
C LEU A 153 7.79 9.94 -15.69
N GLY A 154 8.42 9.46 -16.75
CA GLY A 154 7.78 8.81 -17.90
C GLY A 154 8.06 7.31 -17.94
N PRO A 155 7.46 6.59 -18.91
CA PRO A 155 7.69 5.15 -19.07
C PRO A 155 9.18 4.83 -19.24
N GLY A 156 9.69 3.88 -18.44
CA GLY A 156 11.08 3.50 -18.38
C GLY A 156 11.90 4.21 -17.29
N ASP A 157 11.40 5.32 -16.73
CA ASP A 157 12.05 5.99 -15.62
C ASP A 157 11.80 5.22 -14.30
N CYS A 158 12.76 5.33 -13.39
CA CYS A 158 12.64 4.75 -12.06
C CYS A 158 13.20 5.68 -10.99
N VAL A 159 12.73 5.47 -9.75
CA VAL A 159 13.23 6.14 -8.56
C VAL A 159 13.32 5.15 -7.41
N TYR A 160 14.35 5.30 -6.58
CA TYR A 160 14.56 4.53 -5.36
C TYR A 160 14.76 5.50 -4.20
N TYR A 161 14.04 5.30 -3.09
CA TYR A 161 14.06 6.26 -1.98
C TYR A 161 13.83 5.60 -0.62
N ASP A 162 14.20 6.34 0.42
CA ASP A 162 13.85 6.05 1.80
C ASP A 162 12.39 6.45 2.04
N SER A 163 11.54 5.47 2.35
CA SER A 163 10.10 5.69 2.53
C SER A 163 9.74 6.40 3.85
N GLN A 164 10.71 6.65 4.72
CA GLN A 164 10.53 7.51 5.90
C GLN A 164 10.41 8.99 5.50
N GLU A 165 10.97 9.37 4.34
CA GLU A 165 10.74 10.69 3.79
C GLU A 165 9.28 10.84 3.32
N PRO A 166 8.62 11.98 3.63
CA PRO A 166 7.27 12.24 3.15
C PRO A 166 7.22 12.13 1.63
N HIS A 167 6.43 11.20 1.13
CA HIS A 167 6.34 10.94 -0.30
C HIS A 167 4.90 10.77 -0.76
N GLY A 168 4.67 11.07 -2.01
CA GLY A 168 3.38 10.92 -2.67
C GLY A 168 3.50 11.12 -4.16
N MET A 169 2.50 10.70 -4.89
CA MET A 169 2.53 10.74 -6.35
C MET A 169 1.15 11.04 -6.93
N LYS A 170 1.10 11.41 -8.19
CA LYS A 170 -0.13 11.58 -8.96
C LYS A 170 0.12 11.41 -10.45
N ALA A 171 -0.90 11.00 -11.19
CA ALA A 171 -0.83 10.97 -12.64
C ALA A 171 -0.88 12.38 -13.22
N LEU A 172 -0.26 12.57 -14.38
CA LEU A 172 -0.24 13.82 -15.15
C LEU A 172 -0.87 13.64 -16.53
N GLY A 173 -1.36 14.76 -17.10
CA GLY A 173 -1.92 14.80 -18.46
C GLY A 173 -3.33 14.23 -18.57
N GLY A 174 -4.09 14.20 -17.46
CA GLY A 174 -5.48 13.73 -17.44
C GLY A 174 -5.67 12.24 -17.75
N LYS A 175 -4.59 11.46 -17.80
CA LYS A 175 -4.58 10.01 -18.05
C LYS A 175 -4.03 9.28 -16.85
N ALA A 176 -4.43 8.01 -16.70
CA ALA A 176 -3.85 7.15 -15.68
C ALA A 176 -2.36 6.91 -15.93
N ALA A 177 -1.59 6.78 -14.85
CA ALA A 177 -0.21 6.33 -14.87
C ALA A 177 -0.10 5.00 -14.13
N ARG A 178 0.61 4.03 -14.72
CA ARG A 178 0.85 2.70 -14.12
C ARG A 178 2.33 2.52 -13.87
N PHE A 179 2.66 2.00 -12.72
CA PHE A 179 4.05 1.75 -12.31
C PHE A 179 4.15 0.50 -11.45
N LEU A 180 5.32 -0.12 -11.47
CA LEU A 180 5.71 -1.14 -10.51
C LEU A 180 6.24 -0.44 -9.27
N ALA A 181 5.63 -0.71 -8.12
CA ALA A 181 6.14 -0.31 -6.81
C ALA A 181 6.65 -1.56 -6.07
N VAL A 182 7.83 -1.46 -5.49
CA VAL A 182 8.41 -2.51 -4.64
C VAL A 182 8.73 -1.89 -3.29
N VAL A 183 7.97 -2.26 -2.27
CA VAL A 183 8.17 -1.84 -0.87
C VAL A 183 9.07 -2.86 -0.18
N LEU A 184 10.13 -2.37 0.53
CA LEU A 184 11.18 -3.18 1.16
C LEU A 184 11.20 -2.99 2.67
#